data_b6174cb6aa821fbcc25149f2caa4ef73
#
_entry.id   b6174cb6aa821fbcc25149f2caa4ef73
#
_cell.length_a   1.000
_cell.length_b   1.000
_cell.length_c   1.000
_cell.angle_alpha   90.00
_cell.angle_beta   90.00
_cell.angle_gamma   90.00
#
_symmetry.space_group_name_H-M   'P 1'
#
loop_
_entity.id
_entity.type
_entity.pdbx_description
1 polymer ?
#
loop_
_entity_poly.entity_id
_entity_poly.type
_entity_poly.pdbx_seq_one_letter_code
_entity_poly.pdbx_strand_id
1 'polypeptide(L)'
;MYIRLGKFQLQTDPEKTRKFYKKMKYVTDGCGCAGCRNFEKAVDYMPDEVFCFFHSLGIDMKKITEIYVNRANPDGTILYGGFCHLCGTMPEGKSAWVETQETSDSKTFVWQKANTYEISDDFRVSFQEECALVEKGFPRPVLQMEIEAAIPWVLEEENPYL
;
A
#
# COMPACT_ATOMS: atom_id res chain seq x y z
N MET A 1 -14.84 0.21 -13.19
CA MET A 1 -14.63 1.67 -13.10
C MET A 1 -13.27 2.01 -13.70
N TYR A 2 -13.25 2.97 -14.62
CA TYR A 2 -12.00 3.48 -15.19
C TYR A 2 -11.50 4.66 -14.38
N ILE A 3 -10.20 4.63 -14.03
CA ILE A 3 -9.55 5.69 -13.26
C ILE A 3 -8.22 6.04 -13.93
N ARG A 4 -7.94 7.35 -14.05
CA ARG A 4 -6.60 7.84 -14.43
C ARG A 4 -5.96 8.51 -13.22
N LEU A 5 -4.76 8.04 -12.86
CA LEU A 5 -3.96 8.53 -11.75
C LEU A 5 -2.55 8.85 -12.27
N GLY A 6 -2.33 10.10 -12.68
CA GLY A 6 -1.08 10.48 -13.31
C GLY A 6 -0.79 9.63 -14.56
N LYS A 7 0.26 8.80 -14.49
CA LYS A 7 0.67 7.90 -15.58
C LYS A 7 -0.04 6.55 -15.58
N PHE A 8 -0.88 6.28 -14.55
CA PHE A 8 -1.62 5.03 -14.45
C PHE A 8 -3.01 5.15 -15.05
N GLN A 9 -3.40 4.14 -15.79
CA GLN A 9 -4.78 3.91 -16.17
C GLN A 9 -5.22 2.57 -15.59
N LEU A 10 -6.26 2.60 -14.79
CA LEU A 10 -6.76 1.44 -14.07
C LEU A 10 -8.18 1.13 -14.50
N GLN A 11 -8.51 -0.14 -14.51
CA GLN A 11 -9.89 -0.62 -14.57
C GLN A 11 -10.15 -1.44 -13.32
N THR A 12 -11.02 -0.96 -12.43
CA THR A 12 -11.21 -1.53 -11.09
C THR A 12 -12.66 -1.90 -10.83
N ASP A 13 -12.86 -2.82 -9.88
CA ASP A 13 -14.17 -3.17 -9.32
C ASP A 13 -14.16 -2.93 -7.80
N PRO A 14 -14.46 -1.70 -7.35
CA PRO A 14 -14.44 -1.36 -5.93
C PRO A 14 -15.46 -2.14 -5.09
N GLU A 15 -16.58 -2.56 -5.68
CA GLU A 15 -17.61 -3.30 -4.95
C GLU A 15 -17.12 -4.71 -4.60
N LYS A 16 -16.50 -5.43 -5.56
CA LYS A 16 -15.90 -6.72 -5.27
C LYS A 16 -14.75 -6.60 -4.28
N THR A 17 -13.92 -5.58 -4.42
CA THR A 17 -12.83 -5.29 -3.49
C THR A 17 -13.39 -5.07 -2.08
N ARG A 18 -14.33 -4.16 -1.90
CA ARG A 18 -14.95 -3.85 -0.60
C ARG A 18 -15.61 -5.06 0.06
N LYS A 19 -16.32 -5.86 -0.72
CA LYS A 19 -16.95 -7.08 -0.23
C LYS A 19 -15.93 -8.08 0.33
N PHE A 20 -14.77 -8.18 -0.31
CA PHE A 20 -13.71 -9.09 0.14
C PHE A 20 -13.03 -8.54 1.41
N TYR A 21 -12.73 -7.23 1.46
CA TYR A 21 -12.09 -6.62 2.64
C TYR A 21 -12.89 -6.78 3.93
N LYS A 22 -14.22 -6.91 3.85
CA LYS A 22 -15.04 -7.21 5.04
C LYS A 22 -14.63 -8.49 5.76
N LYS A 23 -14.07 -9.45 5.03
CA LYS A 23 -13.64 -10.76 5.55
C LYS A 23 -12.16 -10.82 5.93
N MET A 24 -11.37 -9.85 5.49
CA MET A 24 -9.94 -9.83 5.74
C MET A 24 -9.64 -9.52 7.20
N LYS A 25 -8.49 -10.02 7.66
CA LYS A 25 -7.95 -9.73 8.99
C LYS A 25 -7.39 -8.30 9.05
N TYR A 26 -7.36 -7.74 10.24
CA TYR A 26 -6.62 -6.52 10.51
C TYR A 26 -5.11 -6.76 10.39
N VAL A 27 -4.36 -5.70 10.11
CA VAL A 27 -2.89 -5.74 10.06
C VAL A 27 -2.33 -6.32 11.37
N THR A 28 -2.85 -5.89 12.50
CA THR A 28 -2.39 -6.34 13.83
C THR A 28 -2.80 -7.77 14.20
N ASP A 29 -3.71 -8.38 13.48
CA ASP A 29 -4.00 -9.81 13.63
C ASP A 29 -2.85 -10.68 13.09
N GLY A 30 -2.11 -10.17 12.09
CA GLY A 30 -0.96 -10.86 11.50
C GLY A 30 0.37 -10.51 12.15
N CYS A 31 0.54 -9.29 12.62
CA CYS A 31 1.77 -8.78 13.23
C CYS A 31 1.47 -7.76 14.33
N GLY A 32 1.82 -8.10 15.57
CA GLY A 32 1.63 -7.22 16.74
C GLY A 32 2.80 -6.30 17.06
N CYS A 33 3.77 -6.12 16.15
CA CYS A 33 4.91 -5.22 16.41
C CYS A 33 4.48 -3.76 16.50
N ALA A 34 5.31 -2.93 17.08
CA ALA A 34 5.01 -1.51 17.29
C ALA A 34 4.73 -0.76 15.98
N GLY A 35 5.47 -1.07 14.90
CA GLY A 35 5.24 -0.48 13.59
C GLY A 35 3.85 -0.79 13.03
N CYS A 36 3.41 -2.04 13.08
CA CYS A 36 2.08 -2.46 12.63
C CYS A 36 0.97 -1.84 13.47
N ARG A 37 1.14 -1.80 14.80
CA ARG A 37 0.16 -1.17 15.70
C ARG A 37 0.06 0.33 15.47
N ASN A 38 1.21 1.00 15.26
CA ASN A 38 1.21 2.42 14.92
C ASN A 38 0.50 2.70 13.59
N PHE A 39 0.81 1.93 12.56
CA PHE A 39 0.16 2.09 11.26
C PHE A 39 -1.37 1.95 11.38
N GLU A 40 -1.85 0.87 11.98
CA GLU A 40 -3.28 0.62 12.10
C GLU A 40 -4.01 1.73 12.88
N LYS A 41 -3.41 2.22 13.98
CA LYS A 41 -3.95 3.35 14.75
C LYS A 41 -3.90 4.65 13.96
N ALA A 42 -2.81 4.89 13.21
CA ALA A 42 -2.63 6.10 12.42
C ALA A 42 -3.63 6.24 11.27
N VAL A 43 -4.23 5.15 10.82
CA VAL A 43 -5.30 5.20 9.79
C VAL A 43 -6.45 6.12 10.22
N ASP A 44 -6.77 6.19 11.51
CA ASP A 44 -7.84 7.05 12.03
C ASP A 44 -7.51 8.55 11.96
N TYR A 45 -6.25 8.89 11.70
CA TYR A 45 -5.72 10.26 11.62
C TYR A 45 -5.21 10.63 10.24
N MET A 46 -5.44 9.78 9.23
CA MET A 46 -5.01 10.05 7.86
C MET A 46 -5.74 11.25 7.27
N PRO A 47 -5.08 12.05 6.43
CA PRO A 47 -5.73 13.11 5.67
C PRO A 47 -6.95 12.58 4.90
N ASP A 48 -7.99 13.40 4.77
CA ASP A 48 -9.24 13.03 4.10
C ASP A 48 -8.99 12.54 2.66
N GLU A 49 -8.07 13.17 1.93
CA GLU A 49 -7.72 12.76 0.58
C GLU A 49 -7.17 11.33 0.51
N VAL A 50 -6.36 10.93 1.49
CA VAL A 50 -5.82 9.55 1.58
C VAL A 50 -6.94 8.57 1.90
N PHE A 51 -7.73 8.88 2.91
CA PHE A 51 -8.87 8.04 3.29
C PHE A 51 -9.85 7.87 2.13
N CYS A 52 -10.26 8.96 1.49
CA CYS A 52 -11.19 8.94 0.36
C CYS A 52 -10.64 8.15 -0.83
N PHE A 53 -9.33 8.25 -1.09
CA PHE A 53 -8.68 7.50 -2.16
C PHE A 53 -8.83 5.98 -1.95
N PHE A 54 -8.42 5.47 -0.80
CA PHE A 54 -8.54 4.04 -0.47
C PHE A 54 -10.00 3.58 -0.45
N HIS A 55 -10.87 4.37 0.16
CA HIS A 55 -12.30 4.07 0.22
C HIS A 55 -12.94 3.99 -1.16
N SER A 56 -12.56 4.87 -2.10
CA SER A 56 -13.06 4.85 -3.48
C SER A 56 -12.69 3.58 -4.24
N LEU A 57 -11.55 2.97 -3.89
CA LEU A 57 -11.09 1.70 -4.45
C LEU A 57 -11.68 0.47 -3.72
N GLY A 58 -12.42 0.68 -2.64
CA GLY A 58 -13.01 -0.38 -1.81
C GLY A 58 -12.03 -1.00 -0.83
N ILE A 59 -10.90 -0.37 -0.56
CA ILE A 59 -9.84 -0.87 0.30
C ILE A 59 -10.01 -0.34 1.72
N ASP A 60 -9.96 -1.23 2.70
CA ASP A 60 -9.85 -0.89 4.12
C ASP A 60 -8.37 -0.83 4.50
N MET A 61 -7.86 0.37 4.78
CA MET A 61 -6.44 0.59 5.10
C MET A 61 -5.97 -0.20 6.33
N LYS A 62 -6.86 -0.50 7.28
CA LYS A 62 -6.53 -1.29 8.47
C LYS A 62 -6.32 -2.78 8.17
N LYS A 63 -6.66 -3.21 6.96
CA LYS A 63 -6.66 -4.61 6.52
C LYS A 63 -5.78 -4.85 5.29
N ILE A 64 -4.82 -3.99 5.04
CA ILE A 64 -3.88 -4.18 3.93
C ILE A 64 -3.04 -5.43 4.14
N THR A 65 -2.50 -5.97 3.06
CA THR A 65 -1.82 -7.27 3.06
C THR A 65 -0.53 -7.23 3.86
N GLU A 66 0.30 -6.21 3.64
CA GLU A 66 1.57 -6.06 4.33
C GLU A 66 1.93 -4.60 4.54
N ILE A 67 2.51 -4.30 5.70
CA ILE A 67 3.11 -3.02 6.04
C ILE A 67 4.41 -3.26 6.80
N TYR A 68 5.43 -2.49 6.50
CA TYR A 68 6.72 -2.58 7.16
C TYR A 68 7.36 -1.20 7.30
N VAL A 69 8.19 -1.07 8.34
CA VAL A 69 8.96 0.14 8.61
C VAL A 69 10.26 0.10 7.81
N ASN A 70 10.49 1.13 6.99
CA ASN A 70 11.76 1.30 6.29
C ASN A 70 12.79 2.05 7.17
N ARG A 71 12.37 3.16 7.77
CA ARG A 71 13.20 3.98 8.65
C ARG A 71 12.38 5.02 9.41
N ALA A 72 12.96 5.59 10.47
CA ALA A 72 12.50 6.86 11.00
C ALA A 72 13.05 8.02 10.17
N ASN A 73 12.25 9.04 9.93
CA ASN A 73 12.66 10.27 9.29
C ASN A 73 13.19 11.28 10.33
N PRO A 74 14.00 12.28 9.91
CA PRO A 74 14.51 13.29 10.83
C PRO A 74 13.43 14.12 11.54
N ASP A 75 12.24 14.24 10.97
CA ASP A 75 11.08 14.93 11.57
C ASP A 75 10.28 14.09 12.57
N GLY A 76 10.72 12.86 12.83
CA GLY A 76 10.06 11.92 13.76
C GLY A 76 8.95 11.07 13.14
N THR A 77 8.62 11.29 11.88
CA THR A 77 7.70 10.39 11.16
C THR A 77 8.38 9.07 10.80
N ILE A 78 7.58 8.06 10.56
CA ILE A 78 8.07 6.74 10.12
C ILE A 78 7.79 6.58 8.64
N LEU A 79 8.82 6.28 7.85
CA LEU A 79 8.66 5.90 6.45
C LEU A 79 8.26 4.44 6.38
N TYR A 80 7.03 4.20 5.99
CA TYR A 80 6.48 2.87 5.74
C TYR A 80 6.54 2.50 4.27
N GLY A 81 6.75 1.22 4.01
CA GLY A 81 6.44 0.56 2.76
C GLY A 81 5.40 -0.53 3.01
N GLY A 82 4.71 -0.94 1.98
CA GLY A 82 3.71 -1.99 2.08
C GLY A 82 2.92 -2.17 0.81
N PHE A 83 1.97 -3.09 0.84
CA PHE A 83 1.10 -3.29 -0.31
C PHE A 83 -0.25 -3.89 0.09
N CYS A 84 -1.19 -3.72 -0.80
CA CYS A 84 -2.52 -4.29 -0.72
C CYS A 84 -3.03 -4.68 -2.11
N HIS A 85 -4.17 -5.34 -2.16
CA HIS A 85 -4.77 -5.82 -3.40
C HIS A 85 -6.12 -5.19 -3.65
N LEU A 86 -6.43 -5.03 -4.93
CA LEU A 86 -7.76 -4.63 -5.40
C LEU A 86 -8.15 -5.46 -6.62
N CYS A 87 -9.45 -5.58 -6.85
CA CYS A 87 -9.97 -6.24 -8.04
C CYS A 87 -9.86 -5.27 -9.22
N GLY A 88 -8.98 -5.60 -10.18
CA GLY A 88 -8.76 -4.73 -11.32
C GLY A 88 -7.55 -5.10 -12.17
N THR A 89 -7.32 -4.30 -13.19
CA THR A 89 -6.19 -4.38 -14.13
C THR A 89 -5.58 -3.01 -14.33
N MET A 90 -4.37 -2.99 -14.87
CA MET A 90 -3.64 -1.77 -15.22
C MET A 90 -3.34 -1.73 -16.72
N PRO A 91 -4.27 -1.26 -17.56
CA PRO A 91 -4.05 -1.13 -19.01
C PRO A 91 -2.85 -0.25 -19.37
N GLU A 92 -2.54 0.77 -18.57
CA GLU A 92 -1.42 1.67 -18.80
C GLU A 92 -0.76 2.03 -17.45
N GLY A 93 0.58 1.98 -17.41
CA GLY A 93 1.37 2.32 -16.25
C GLY A 93 2.62 1.45 -16.11
N LYS A 94 3.48 1.83 -15.19
CA LYS A 94 4.68 1.07 -14.83
C LYS A 94 4.80 1.00 -13.32
N SER A 95 5.14 -0.19 -12.81
CA SER A 95 5.46 -0.37 -11.40
C SER A 95 6.61 0.53 -10.95
N ALA A 96 6.55 1.01 -9.72
CA ALA A 96 7.67 1.69 -9.07
C ALA A 96 8.83 0.72 -8.77
N TRP A 97 8.55 -0.57 -8.59
CA TRP A 97 9.58 -1.59 -8.47
C TRP A 97 10.12 -1.96 -9.84
N VAL A 98 11.33 -1.52 -10.14
CA VAL A 98 11.99 -1.74 -11.42
C VAL A 98 13.18 -2.68 -11.23
N GLU A 99 13.22 -3.73 -12.02
CA GLU A 99 14.34 -4.66 -12.06
C GLU A 99 15.56 -3.97 -12.66
N THR A 100 16.68 -3.94 -11.91
CA THR A 100 17.93 -3.29 -12.32
C THR A 100 19.02 -4.26 -12.69
N GLN A 101 18.96 -5.49 -12.17
CA GLN A 101 19.97 -6.52 -12.42
C GLN A 101 19.31 -7.90 -12.36
N GLU A 102 19.50 -8.68 -13.40
CA GLU A 102 19.15 -10.09 -13.45
C GLU A 102 20.42 -10.92 -13.55
N THR A 103 20.62 -11.81 -12.57
CA THR A 103 21.62 -12.86 -12.61
C THR A 103 20.89 -14.21 -12.61
N SER A 104 21.62 -15.33 -12.91
CA SER A 104 21.03 -16.68 -12.85
C SER A 104 20.40 -17.02 -11.49
N ASP A 105 20.85 -16.35 -10.41
CA ASP A 105 20.49 -16.70 -9.03
C ASP A 105 19.74 -15.59 -8.27
N SER A 106 19.64 -14.35 -8.80
CA SER A 106 18.99 -13.23 -8.12
C SER A 106 18.47 -12.15 -9.05
N LYS A 107 17.37 -11.51 -8.62
CA LYS A 107 16.82 -10.30 -9.21
C LYS A 107 16.90 -9.17 -8.20
N THR A 108 17.38 -8.01 -8.63
CA THR A 108 17.41 -6.81 -7.80
C THR A 108 16.39 -5.80 -8.30
N PHE A 109 15.57 -5.30 -7.38
CA PHE A 109 14.56 -4.29 -7.68
C PHE A 109 14.90 -2.99 -6.96
N VAL A 110 14.63 -1.86 -7.63
CA VAL A 110 14.82 -0.52 -7.09
C VAL A 110 13.49 0.23 -7.18
N TRP A 111 13.18 0.96 -6.12
CA TRP A 111 12.01 1.82 -6.07
C TRP A 111 12.23 3.08 -6.89
N GLN A 112 11.41 3.27 -7.92
CA GLN A 112 11.44 4.44 -8.81
C GLN A 112 10.28 5.38 -8.47
N LYS A 113 10.59 6.46 -7.77
CA LYS A 113 9.63 7.48 -7.37
C LYS A 113 8.86 8.08 -8.56
N ALA A 114 9.49 8.14 -9.74
CA ALA A 114 8.86 8.62 -10.96
C ALA A 114 7.67 7.76 -11.42
N ASN A 115 7.61 6.50 -11.00
CA ASN A 115 6.53 5.56 -11.29
C ASN A 115 5.54 5.45 -10.12
N THR A 116 5.33 6.53 -9.40
CA THR A 116 4.34 6.62 -8.32
C THR A 116 3.31 7.70 -8.61
N TYR A 117 2.16 7.57 -7.96
CA TYR A 117 1.14 8.60 -7.88
C TYR A 117 1.10 9.16 -6.46
N GLU A 118 1.20 10.47 -6.32
CA GLU A 118 1.18 11.17 -5.05
C GLU A 118 -0.27 11.52 -4.68
N ILE A 119 -0.78 10.89 -3.61
CA ILE A 119 -2.12 11.19 -3.09
C ILE A 119 -2.05 12.46 -2.23
N SER A 120 -1.00 12.58 -1.43
CA SER A 120 -0.64 13.74 -0.63
C SER A 120 0.88 13.84 -0.53
N ASP A 121 1.41 14.91 0.06
CA ASP A 121 2.85 15.15 0.17
C ASP A 121 3.61 13.97 0.82
N ASP A 122 2.95 13.26 1.75
CA ASP A 122 3.55 12.19 2.54
C ASP A 122 3.05 10.79 2.15
N PHE A 123 2.25 10.67 1.10
CA PHE A 123 1.62 9.39 0.74
C PHE A 123 1.62 9.15 -0.77
N ARG A 124 2.32 8.08 -1.19
CA ARG A 124 2.47 7.66 -2.60
C ARG A 124 2.02 6.25 -2.79
N VAL A 125 1.53 5.97 -3.98
CA VAL A 125 1.16 4.61 -4.41
C VAL A 125 1.72 4.31 -5.79
N SER A 126 1.91 3.03 -6.06
CA SER A 126 2.21 2.50 -7.39
C SER A 126 1.37 1.26 -7.62
N PHE A 127 1.32 0.78 -8.84
CA PHE A 127 0.50 -0.39 -9.19
C PHE A 127 1.32 -1.38 -10.00
N GLN A 128 1.03 -2.67 -9.81
CA GLN A 128 1.64 -3.75 -10.58
C GLN A 128 0.71 -4.96 -10.70
N GLU A 129 0.86 -5.68 -11.80
CA GLU A 129 0.06 -6.88 -12.06
C GLU A 129 0.68 -8.14 -11.47
N GLU A 130 2.00 -8.12 -11.19
CA GLU A 130 2.65 -9.17 -10.41
C GLU A 130 2.29 -9.01 -8.95
N CYS A 131 1.55 -9.97 -8.40
CA CYS A 131 1.02 -9.91 -7.05
C CYS A 131 1.70 -10.94 -6.14
N ALA A 132 2.07 -10.49 -4.93
CA ALA A 132 2.59 -11.34 -3.86
C ALA A 132 1.54 -11.50 -2.74
N LEU A 133 1.56 -12.62 -2.05
CA LEU A 133 0.75 -12.87 -0.84
C LEU A 133 -0.76 -12.61 -1.03
N VAL A 134 -1.29 -12.88 -2.21
CA VAL A 134 -2.72 -12.68 -2.48
C VAL A 134 -3.54 -13.60 -1.58
N GLU A 135 -4.46 -13.01 -0.83
CA GLU A 135 -5.35 -13.75 0.07
C GLU A 135 -6.20 -14.76 -0.71
N LYS A 136 -6.35 -15.95 -0.15
CA LYS A 136 -7.13 -17.03 -0.78
C LYS A 136 -8.56 -16.56 -1.06
N GLY A 137 -9.01 -16.74 -2.30
CA GLY A 137 -10.35 -16.36 -2.71
C GLY A 137 -10.52 -14.89 -3.06
N PHE A 138 -9.43 -14.11 -3.13
CA PHE A 138 -9.50 -12.73 -3.59
C PHE A 138 -10.10 -12.67 -5.01
N PRO A 139 -11.03 -11.73 -5.29
CA PRO A 139 -11.70 -11.67 -6.58
C PRO A 139 -10.72 -11.32 -7.72
N ARG A 140 -10.89 -11.99 -8.84
CA ARG A 140 -10.07 -11.77 -10.04
C ARG A 140 -10.73 -10.80 -11.01
N PRO A 141 -9.93 -10.06 -11.82
CA PRO A 141 -8.46 -10.01 -11.81
C PRO A 141 -7.92 -9.27 -10.58
N VAL A 142 -6.68 -9.58 -10.17
CA VAL A 142 -6.03 -8.97 -9.01
C VAL A 142 -4.97 -7.98 -9.47
N LEU A 143 -5.00 -6.80 -8.89
CA LEU A 143 -3.98 -5.78 -9.04
C LEU A 143 -3.37 -5.48 -7.68
N GLN A 144 -2.05 -5.40 -7.58
CA GLN A 144 -1.35 -5.02 -6.37
C GLN A 144 -1.07 -3.51 -6.37
N MET A 145 -1.40 -2.87 -5.26
CA MET A 145 -1.07 -1.47 -5.01
C MET A 145 0.02 -1.39 -3.95
N GLU A 146 1.16 -0.85 -4.34
CA GLU A 146 2.30 -0.57 -3.47
C GLU A 146 2.11 0.77 -2.77
N ILE A 147 2.60 0.87 -1.55
CA ILE A 147 2.46 2.03 -0.68
C ILE A 147 3.84 2.48 -0.21
N GLU A 148 4.10 3.79 -0.27
CA GLU A 148 5.18 4.47 0.43
C GLU A 148 4.60 5.68 1.14
N ALA A 149 4.73 5.73 2.47
CA ALA A 149 4.12 6.79 3.25
C ALA A 149 4.96 7.17 4.47
N ALA A 150 5.10 8.49 4.70
CA ALA A 150 5.65 9.02 5.95
C ALA A 150 4.49 9.26 6.92
N ILE A 151 4.46 8.50 8.02
CA ILE A 151 3.33 8.47 8.94
C ILE A 151 3.80 8.87 10.34
N PRO A 152 3.06 9.76 11.04
CA PRO A 152 3.37 10.13 12.41
C PRO A 152 3.33 8.94 13.37
N TRP A 153 4.16 9.01 14.41
CA TRP A 153 4.03 8.10 15.54
C TRP A 153 2.86 8.55 16.43
N VAL A 154 1.85 7.70 16.56
CA VAL A 154 0.60 8.01 17.27
C VAL A 154 0.34 7.11 18.48
N LEU A 155 1.25 6.17 18.76
CA LEU A 155 1.18 5.37 19.97
C LEU A 155 1.72 6.18 21.18
N GLU A 156 1.21 5.88 22.37
CA GLU A 156 1.69 6.51 23.62
C GLU A 156 3.06 5.99 24.04
N GLU A 157 3.41 4.77 23.63
CA GLU A 157 4.71 4.18 23.89
C GLU A 157 5.83 4.85 23.10
N GLU A 158 7.05 4.76 23.61
CA GLU A 158 8.24 5.27 22.94
C GLU A 158 8.41 4.64 21.57
N ASN A 159 8.81 5.47 20.60
CA ASN A 159 9.07 5.02 19.24
C ASN A 159 10.40 4.25 19.17
N PRO A 160 10.40 2.94 18.92
CA PRO A 160 11.63 2.13 18.94
C PRO A 160 12.50 2.31 17.70
N TYR A 161 12.05 3.11 16.72
CA TYR A 161 12.75 3.32 15.44
C TYR A 161 13.56 4.62 15.41
N LEU A 162 13.42 5.48 16.41
CA LEU A 162 14.19 6.72 16.55
C LEU A 162 15.63 6.46 17.02
#